data_d6527afd10c3d0613fb4f1db7da5c417
#
_entry.id   d6527afd10c3d0613fb4f1db7da5c417
#
_cell.length_a   1.000
_cell.length_b   1.000
_cell.length_c   1.000
_cell.angle_alpha   90.00
_cell.angle_beta   90.00
_cell.angle_gamma   90.00
#
_symmetry.space_group_name_H-M   'P 1'
#
loop_
_entity.id
_entity.type
_entity.pdbx_description
1 polymer ?
#
loop_
_entity_poly.entity_id
_entity_poly.type
_entity_poly.pdbx_seq_one_letter_code
_entity_poly.pdbx_strand_id
1 'polypeptide(L)'
;DISLLMEKQTALQTWFERYTAYSQLIPAVELITSLLTNLEMARAQSVSNRQLLDKVKKASEAEEQRLKSVQQEAERLNRLLPAEVLLLREQLEEGKPCPVCGSFHHPMREQTNVQSLQEEELNRAKEQVAKETEQLKNTLNARQLEMARLSALIENYVAQVDDTLKKVETYVSIIPNWKDLLEQGTLKHYVQQFGRQWNARLQEQTEIKEALTSKSAQRD
;
A
#
# COMPACT_ATOMS: atom_id res chain seq x y z
N ASP A 1 -42.71 -42.44 -18.73
CA ASP A 1 -42.30 -43.83 -18.47
C ASP A 1 -41.63 -43.92 -17.12
N ILE A 2 -42.10 -44.83 -16.23
CA ILE A 2 -41.56 -45.06 -14.87
C ILE A 2 -40.11 -45.53 -14.94
N SER A 3 -39.79 -46.39 -15.92
CA SER A 3 -38.43 -46.93 -16.13
C SER A 3 -37.42 -45.80 -16.33
N LEU A 4 -37.72 -44.84 -17.18
CA LEU A 4 -36.85 -43.69 -17.41
C LEU A 4 -36.62 -42.81 -16.16
N LEU A 5 -37.68 -42.65 -15.33
CA LEU A 5 -37.56 -41.94 -14.05
C LEU A 5 -36.68 -42.68 -13.04
N MET A 6 -36.78 -44.00 -13.00
CA MET A 6 -35.91 -44.85 -12.16
C MET A 6 -34.45 -44.82 -12.61
N GLU A 7 -34.18 -44.85 -13.91
CA GLU A 7 -32.81 -44.68 -14.43
C GLU A 7 -32.21 -43.32 -14.04
N LYS A 8 -32.98 -42.22 -14.18
CA LYS A 8 -32.55 -40.89 -13.76
C LYS A 8 -32.30 -40.82 -12.27
N GLN A 9 -33.17 -41.40 -11.46
CA GLN A 9 -33.01 -41.46 -10.01
C GLN A 9 -31.71 -42.18 -9.61
N THR A 10 -31.41 -43.32 -10.26
CA THR A 10 -30.18 -44.08 -10.01
C THR A 10 -28.95 -43.27 -10.41
N ALA A 11 -28.99 -42.61 -11.57
CA ALA A 11 -27.89 -41.74 -12.02
C ALA A 11 -27.61 -40.58 -11.05
N LEU A 12 -28.67 -39.95 -10.53
CA LEU A 12 -28.54 -38.88 -9.53
C LEU A 12 -27.99 -39.40 -8.21
N GLN A 13 -28.44 -40.55 -7.74
CA GLN A 13 -27.94 -41.19 -6.54
C GLN A 13 -26.45 -41.49 -6.65
N THR A 14 -26.02 -42.10 -7.76
CA THR A 14 -24.62 -42.40 -8.04
C THR A 14 -23.77 -41.09 -8.04
N TRP A 15 -24.33 -40.01 -8.58
CA TRP A 15 -23.65 -38.70 -8.56
C TRP A 15 -23.49 -38.18 -7.14
N PHE A 16 -24.55 -38.18 -6.30
CA PHE A 16 -24.45 -37.71 -4.91
C PHE A 16 -23.50 -38.58 -4.08
N GLU A 17 -23.50 -39.91 -4.26
CA GLU A 17 -22.55 -40.79 -3.61
C GLU A 17 -21.10 -40.43 -3.96
N ARG A 18 -20.83 -40.20 -5.24
CA ARG A 18 -19.50 -39.80 -5.72
C ARG A 18 -19.01 -38.49 -5.11
N TYR A 19 -19.91 -37.56 -4.88
CA TYR A 19 -19.58 -36.23 -4.36
C TYR A 19 -19.98 -36.01 -2.90
N THR A 20 -20.24 -37.06 -2.15
CA THR A 20 -20.64 -36.98 -0.73
C THR A 20 -19.65 -36.19 0.11
N ALA A 21 -18.34 -36.34 -0.10
CA ALA A 21 -17.31 -35.59 0.62
C ALA A 21 -17.43 -34.09 0.44
N TYR A 22 -17.93 -33.63 -0.72
CA TYR A 22 -18.09 -32.22 -1.04
C TYR A 22 -19.40 -31.60 -0.51
N SER A 23 -20.32 -32.42 0.07
CA SER A 23 -21.60 -31.93 0.61
C SER A 23 -21.42 -30.86 1.68
N GLN A 24 -20.33 -30.94 2.44
CA GLN A 24 -20.00 -29.91 3.46
C GLN A 24 -19.63 -28.53 2.90
N LEU A 25 -19.30 -28.44 1.60
CA LEU A 25 -19.09 -27.14 0.94
C LEU A 25 -20.40 -26.38 0.74
N ILE A 26 -21.52 -27.08 0.56
CA ILE A 26 -22.78 -26.48 0.12
C ILE A 26 -23.28 -25.39 1.07
N PRO A 27 -23.38 -25.64 2.40
CA PRO A 27 -23.81 -24.61 3.33
C PRO A 27 -22.79 -23.45 3.48
N ALA A 28 -21.55 -23.66 3.03
CA ALA A 28 -20.46 -22.69 3.17
C ALA A 28 -20.14 -21.94 1.88
N VAL A 29 -20.82 -22.19 0.75
CA VAL A 29 -20.50 -21.57 -0.57
C VAL A 29 -20.47 -20.06 -0.50
N GLU A 30 -21.45 -19.41 0.13
CA GLU A 30 -21.50 -17.96 0.26
C GLU A 30 -20.37 -17.42 1.16
N LEU A 31 -20.09 -18.10 2.27
CA LEU A 31 -18.99 -17.74 3.16
C LEU A 31 -17.63 -17.89 2.46
N ILE A 32 -17.38 -18.99 1.76
CA ILE A 32 -16.16 -19.23 1.00
C ILE A 32 -16.01 -18.12 -0.08
N THR A 33 -17.08 -17.81 -0.79
CA THR A 33 -17.09 -16.76 -1.81
C THR A 33 -16.73 -15.39 -1.22
N SER A 34 -17.28 -15.06 -0.06
CA SER A 34 -16.98 -13.84 0.66
C SER A 34 -15.52 -13.80 1.13
N LEU A 35 -15.02 -14.89 1.71
CA LEU A 35 -13.62 -15.01 2.14
C LEU A 35 -12.65 -14.85 0.96
N LEU A 36 -12.93 -15.48 -0.18
CA LEU A 36 -12.10 -15.35 -1.39
C LEU A 36 -12.13 -13.93 -1.95
N THR A 37 -13.27 -13.25 -1.91
CA THR A 37 -13.37 -11.83 -2.31
C THR A 37 -12.55 -10.94 -1.39
N ASN A 38 -12.62 -11.14 -0.08
CA ASN A 38 -11.82 -10.40 0.90
C ASN A 38 -10.32 -10.66 0.71
N LEU A 39 -9.94 -11.90 0.41
CA LEU A 39 -8.56 -12.27 0.10
C LEU A 39 -8.03 -11.53 -1.13
N GLU A 40 -8.81 -11.49 -2.22
CA GLU A 40 -8.48 -10.76 -3.44
C GLU A 40 -8.27 -9.27 -3.16
N MET A 41 -9.19 -8.66 -2.39
CA MET A 41 -9.10 -7.25 -2.01
C MET A 41 -7.88 -6.96 -1.14
N ALA A 42 -7.61 -7.78 -0.11
CA ALA A 42 -6.47 -7.60 0.77
C ALA A 42 -5.13 -7.72 0.01
N ARG A 43 -5.02 -8.69 -0.91
CA ARG A 43 -3.86 -8.84 -1.80
C ARG A 43 -3.67 -7.61 -2.69
N ALA A 44 -4.73 -7.12 -3.33
CA ALA A 44 -4.68 -5.95 -4.19
C ALA A 44 -4.25 -4.70 -3.41
N GLN A 45 -4.78 -4.49 -2.21
CA GLN A 45 -4.40 -3.37 -1.34
C GLN A 45 -2.95 -3.46 -0.88
N SER A 46 -2.47 -4.64 -0.52
CA SER A 46 -1.05 -4.85 -0.18
C SER A 46 -0.13 -4.49 -1.34
N VAL A 47 -0.45 -4.92 -2.56
CA VAL A 47 0.33 -4.59 -3.77
C VAL A 47 0.31 -3.09 -4.05
N SER A 48 -0.86 -2.46 -4.00
CA SER A 48 -1.03 -1.02 -4.23
C SER A 48 -0.21 -0.20 -3.21
N ASN A 49 -0.28 -0.54 -1.93
CA ASN A 49 0.46 0.16 -0.89
C ASN A 49 1.98 -0.03 -1.02
N ARG A 50 2.46 -1.20 -1.47
CA ARG A 50 3.88 -1.43 -1.77
C ARG A 50 4.37 -0.54 -2.91
N GLN A 51 3.58 -0.41 -3.98
CA GLN A 51 3.91 0.49 -5.10
C GLN A 51 3.95 1.95 -4.65
N LEU A 52 3.02 2.35 -3.78
CA LEU A 52 3.00 3.71 -3.23
C LEU A 52 4.21 3.94 -2.31
N LEU A 53 4.55 2.98 -1.46
CA LEU A 53 5.74 3.04 -0.59
C LEU A 53 7.03 3.20 -1.41
N ASP A 54 7.17 2.49 -2.52
CA ASP A 54 8.33 2.62 -3.42
C ASP A 54 8.42 4.02 -4.03
N LYS A 55 7.29 4.59 -4.46
CA LYS A 55 7.24 5.99 -4.95
C LYS A 55 7.64 7.00 -3.88
N VAL A 56 7.14 6.84 -2.65
CA VAL A 56 7.48 7.74 -1.54
C VAL A 56 8.95 7.63 -1.17
N LYS A 57 9.54 6.42 -1.17
CA LYS A 57 10.97 6.21 -0.95
C LYS A 57 11.83 6.93 -1.98
N LYS A 58 11.54 6.77 -3.27
CA LYS A 58 12.26 7.46 -4.36
C LYS A 58 12.17 8.98 -4.26
N ALA A 59 11.00 9.49 -3.90
CA ALA A 59 10.82 10.92 -3.67
C ALA A 59 11.64 11.41 -2.46
N SER A 60 11.66 10.65 -1.36
CA SER A 60 12.47 10.96 -0.17
C SER A 60 13.96 11.00 -0.49
N GLU A 61 14.48 10.02 -1.26
CA GLU A 61 15.88 9.98 -1.69
C GLU A 61 16.27 11.21 -2.53
N ALA A 62 15.39 11.65 -3.44
CA ALA A 62 15.61 12.85 -4.24
C ALA A 62 15.62 14.13 -3.37
N GLU A 63 14.71 14.22 -2.40
CA GLU A 63 14.65 15.35 -1.45
C GLU A 63 15.86 15.37 -0.51
N GLU A 64 16.37 14.21 -0.08
CA GLU A 64 17.62 14.11 0.70
C GLU A 64 18.84 14.60 -0.08
N GLN A 65 18.95 14.23 -1.35
CA GLN A 65 20.02 14.72 -2.23
C GLN A 65 19.95 16.24 -2.42
N ARG A 66 18.72 16.77 -2.59
CA ARG A 66 18.49 18.22 -2.67
C ARG A 66 18.89 18.93 -1.38
N LEU A 67 18.51 18.35 -0.23
CA LEU A 67 18.88 18.89 1.08
C LEU A 67 20.41 19.00 1.23
N LYS A 68 21.14 17.95 0.84
CA LYS A 68 22.63 17.99 0.84
C LYS A 68 23.18 19.11 -0.04
N SER A 69 22.64 19.30 -1.25
CA SER A 69 23.07 20.39 -2.14
C SER A 69 22.79 21.77 -1.54
N VAL A 70 21.61 21.96 -0.93
CA VAL A 70 21.24 23.22 -0.28
C VAL A 70 22.11 23.49 0.95
N GLN A 71 22.45 22.47 1.73
CA GLN A 71 23.38 22.58 2.86
C GLN A 71 24.79 22.97 2.41
N GLN A 72 25.31 22.40 1.33
CA GLN A 72 26.60 22.78 0.75
C GLN A 72 26.58 24.24 0.29
N GLU A 73 25.48 24.70 -0.31
CA GLU A 73 25.32 26.09 -0.69
C GLU A 73 25.28 27.03 0.54
N ALA A 74 24.58 26.63 1.61
CA ALA A 74 24.58 27.35 2.87
C ALA A 74 26.00 27.52 3.43
N GLU A 75 26.81 26.46 3.42
CA GLU A 75 28.21 26.50 3.87
C GLU A 75 29.05 27.42 2.97
N ARG A 76 28.84 27.38 1.65
CA ARG A 76 29.52 28.28 0.69
C ARG A 76 29.21 29.74 0.98
N LEU A 77 27.93 30.06 1.13
CA LEU A 77 27.48 31.42 1.43
C LEU A 77 28.01 31.93 2.79
N ASN A 78 28.11 31.05 3.78
CA ASN A 78 28.66 31.39 5.09
C ASN A 78 30.17 31.68 5.05
N ARG A 79 30.92 31.03 4.15
CA ARG A 79 32.35 31.31 3.96
C ARG A 79 32.61 32.63 3.27
N LEU A 80 31.65 33.11 2.44
CA LEU A 80 31.82 34.39 1.74
C LEU A 80 31.79 35.58 2.69
N LEU A 81 30.98 35.58 3.72
CA LEU A 81 30.93 36.62 4.76
C LEU A 81 30.55 35.99 6.12
N PRO A 82 31.53 35.56 6.93
CA PRO A 82 31.27 35.04 8.27
C PRO A 82 30.60 36.09 9.17
N ALA A 83 29.68 35.65 10.02
CA ALA A 83 28.94 36.52 10.96
C ALA A 83 29.90 37.32 11.87
N GLU A 84 31.02 36.72 12.25
CA GLU A 84 32.06 37.34 13.05
C GLU A 84 32.69 38.56 12.36
N VAL A 85 32.84 38.50 11.03
CA VAL A 85 33.39 39.62 10.23
C VAL A 85 32.40 40.80 10.19
N LEU A 86 31.11 40.53 10.12
CA LEU A 86 30.07 41.57 10.21
C LEU A 86 30.08 42.24 11.57
N LEU A 87 30.10 41.48 12.65
CA LEU A 87 30.18 42.02 14.01
C LEU A 87 31.45 42.85 14.23
N LEU A 88 32.59 42.42 13.71
CA LEU A 88 33.85 43.18 13.80
C LEU A 88 33.78 44.45 12.98
N ARG A 89 33.10 44.47 11.82
CA ARG A 89 32.88 45.71 11.03
C ARG A 89 31.98 46.72 11.73
N GLU A 90 30.94 46.25 12.43
CA GLU A 90 30.05 47.11 13.21
C GLU A 90 30.79 47.79 14.40
N GLN A 91 31.82 47.13 14.93
CA GLN A 91 32.66 47.63 16.04
C GLN A 91 33.76 48.58 15.58
N LEU A 92 33.92 48.83 14.27
CA LEU A 92 34.93 49.74 13.75
C LEU A 92 34.50 51.20 14.05
N GLU A 93 35.21 51.85 14.95
CA GLU A 93 35.06 53.29 15.25
C GLU A 93 36.19 54.09 14.60
N GLU A 94 35.83 55.26 14.08
CA GLU A 94 36.80 56.16 13.45
C GLU A 94 37.80 56.69 14.50
N GLY A 95 39.12 56.62 14.18
CA GLY A 95 40.16 57.02 15.12
C GLY A 95 40.54 56.03 16.20
N LYS A 96 39.90 54.82 16.24
CA LYS A 96 40.32 53.70 17.09
C LYS A 96 41.03 52.62 16.30
N PRO A 97 42.03 51.91 16.90
CA PRO A 97 42.70 50.83 16.22
C PRO A 97 41.75 49.66 15.94
N CYS A 98 41.79 49.10 14.74
CA CYS A 98 41.00 47.94 14.38
C CYS A 98 41.35 46.74 15.26
N PRO A 99 40.36 46.02 15.84
CA PRO A 99 40.65 44.87 16.68
C PRO A 99 41.25 43.69 15.93
N VAL A 100 41.20 43.69 14.58
CA VAL A 100 41.72 42.59 13.74
C VAL A 100 43.14 42.87 13.23
N CYS A 101 43.42 44.11 12.76
CA CYS A 101 44.72 44.41 12.13
C CYS A 101 45.45 45.61 12.74
N GLY A 102 44.89 46.26 13.77
CA GLY A 102 45.49 47.40 14.47
C GLY A 102 45.51 48.72 13.65
N SER A 103 45.04 48.76 12.43
CA SER A 103 45.00 49.93 11.57
C SER A 103 43.97 50.94 12.04
N PHE A 104 44.33 52.27 11.99
CA PHE A 104 43.43 53.37 12.29
C PHE A 104 42.61 53.82 11.09
N HIS A 105 42.95 53.35 9.89
CA HIS A 105 42.31 53.74 8.64
C HIS A 105 41.90 52.49 7.83
N HIS A 106 40.62 52.45 7.48
CA HIS A 106 40.07 51.35 6.67
C HIS A 106 39.46 51.95 5.38
N PRO A 107 40.24 51.98 4.26
CA PRO A 107 39.77 52.62 3.00
C PRO A 107 38.50 51.97 2.42
N MET A 108 38.16 50.77 2.83
CA MET A 108 36.95 50.07 2.43
C MET A 108 35.67 50.54 3.15
N ARG A 109 35.79 51.41 4.18
CA ARG A 109 34.65 51.96 4.91
C ARG A 109 33.93 53.07 4.07
N GLU A 110 34.63 53.72 3.15
CA GLU A 110 34.06 54.80 2.30
C GLU A 110 33.28 54.28 1.06
N GLN A 111 33.40 52.98 0.73
CA GLN A 111 32.70 52.40 -0.42
C GLN A 111 31.31 51.83 -0.05
N THR A 112 30.53 52.57 0.73
CA THR A 112 29.35 52.13 1.43
C THR A 112 28.18 51.69 0.53
N ASN A 113 28.02 52.17 -0.69
CA ASN A 113 26.82 51.88 -1.50
C ASN A 113 26.89 50.58 -2.29
N VAL A 114 28.02 50.18 -2.80
CA VAL A 114 28.15 48.93 -3.58
C VAL A 114 28.30 47.71 -2.65
N GLN A 115 29.01 47.91 -1.53
CA GLN A 115 29.19 46.82 -0.54
C GLN A 115 27.90 46.54 0.23
N SER A 116 27.10 47.55 0.57
CA SER A 116 25.80 47.33 1.24
C SER A 116 24.82 46.57 0.36
N LEU A 117 24.78 46.80 -0.95
CA LEU A 117 23.96 46.06 -1.90
C LEU A 117 24.40 44.59 -2.01
N GLN A 118 25.71 44.33 -2.06
CA GLN A 118 26.24 42.96 -2.09
C GLN A 118 25.98 42.21 -0.76
N GLU A 119 26.08 42.87 0.37
CA GLU A 119 25.75 42.32 1.68
C GLU A 119 24.25 42.02 1.82
N GLU A 120 23.37 42.88 1.32
CA GLU A 120 21.94 42.64 1.28
C GLU A 120 21.59 41.46 0.39
N GLU A 121 22.19 41.36 -0.82
CA GLU A 121 21.98 40.23 -1.72
C GLU A 121 22.45 38.91 -1.08
N LEU A 122 23.62 38.92 -0.41
CA LEU A 122 24.14 37.74 0.30
C LEU A 122 23.22 37.33 1.47
N ASN A 123 22.73 38.30 2.24
CA ASN A 123 21.80 38.04 3.34
C ASN A 123 20.47 37.45 2.82
N ARG A 124 19.91 37.99 1.74
CA ARG A 124 18.73 37.45 1.07
C ARG A 124 18.97 36.01 0.60
N ALA A 125 20.14 35.73 0.00
CA ALA A 125 20.50 34.37 -0.42
C ALA A 125 20.60 33.41 0.76
N LYS A 126 21.21 33.82 1.89
CA LYS A 126 21.27 33.04 3.12
C LYS A 126 19.90 32.75 3.70
N GLU A 127 19.01 33.73 3.76
CA GLU A 127 17.63 33.56 4.22
C GLU A 127 16.85 32.59 3.33
N GLN A 128 17.01 32.69 2.01
CA GLN A 128 16.35 31.79 1.06
C GLN A 128 16.82 30.35 1.24
N VAL A 129 18.13 30.14 1.36
CA VAL A 129 18.72 28.82 1.59
C VAL A 129 18.28 28.24 2.94
N ALA A 130 18.22 29.05 3.99
CA ALA A 130 17.73 28.64 5.31
C ALA A 130 16.25 28.21 5.24
N LYS A 131 15.42 28.98 4.56
CA LYS A 131 14.00 28.67 4.34
C LYS A 131 13.80 27.38 3.54
N GLU A 132 14.58 27.21 2.46
CA GLU A 132 14.52 25.98 1.65
C GLU A 132 14.99 24.77 2.45
N THR A 133 16.03 24.90 3.26
CA THR A 133 16.51 23.85 4.17
C THR A 133 15.41 23.41 5.13
N GLU A 134 14.71 24.34 5.74
CA GLU A 134 13.63 24.05 6.68
C GLU A 134 12.44 23.39 5.99
N GLN A 135 12.06 23.86 4.80
CA GLN A 135 11.00 23.27 4.00
C GLN A 135 11.32 21.83 3.61
N LEU A 136 12.56 21.55 3.17
CA LEU A 136 13.00 20.19 2.82
C LEU A 136 13.02 19.27 4.03
N LYS A 137 13.46 19.71 5.20
CA LYS A 137 13.40 18.94 6.45
C LYS A 137 11.96 18.58 6.82
N ASN A 138 11.05 19.53 6.74
CA ASN A 138 9.63 19.31 7.03
C ASN A 138 9.01 18.32 6.03
N THR A 139 9.35 18.41 4.76
CA THR A 139 8.91 17.48 3.73
C THR A 139 9.45 16.07 3.99
N LEU A 140 10.73 15.92 4.34
CA LEU A 140 11.34 14.64 4.69
C LEU A 140 10.69 13.99 5.92
N ASN A 141 10.41 14.76 6.95
CA ASN A 141 9.67 14.27 8.12
C ASN A 141 8.27 13.76 7.74
N ALA A 142 7.54 14.50 6.88
CA ALA A 142 6.24 14.05 6.39
C ALA A 142 6.34 12.76 5.57
N ARG A 143 7.39 12.62 4.73
CA ARG A 143 7.66 11.38 3.97
C ARG A 143 7.95 10.20 4.88
N GLN A 144 8.73 10.40 5.94
CA GLN A 144 9.03 9.34 6.91
C GLN A 144 7.77 8.84 7.62
N LEU A 145 6.88 9.74 8.02
CA LEU A 145 5.59 9.38 8.61
C LEU A 145 4.71 8.60 7.62
N GLU A 146 4.67 9.03 6.35
CA GLU A 146 3.91 8.33 5.31
C GLU A 146 4.48 6.94 5.02
N MET A 147 5.81 6.80 4.96
CA MET A 147 6.45 5.48 4.81
C MET A 147 6.12 4.54 5.98
N ALA A 148 6.15 5.04 7.22
CA ALA A 148 5.78 4.25 8.40
C ALA A 148 4.32 3.80 8.35
N ARG A 149 3.41 4.72 7.97
CA ARG A 149 1.99 4.41 7.80
C ARG A 149 1.75 3.35 6.73
N LEU A 150 2.37 3.49 5.55
CA LEU A 150 2.23 2.53 4.45
C LEU A 150 2.80 1.16 4.83
N SER A 151 3.92 1.11 5.54
CA SER A 151 4.50 -0.14 6.05
C SER A 151 3.55 -0.86 7.00
N ALA A 152 2.96 -0.15 7.95
CA ALA A 152 1.97 -0.72 8.88
C ALA A 152 0.71 -1.22 8.16
N LEU A 153 0.23 -0.50 7.14
CA LEU A 153 -0.89 -0.95 6.30
C LEU A 153 -0.55 -2.23 5.53
N ILE A 154 0.66 -2.31 4.95
CA ILE A 154 1.11 -3.51 4.24
C ILE A 154 1.16 -4.71 5.18
N GLU A 155 1.74 -4.56 6.37
CA GLU A 155 1.79 -5.63 7.40
C GLU A 155 0.39 -6.10 7.79
N ASN A 156 -0.54 -5.17 7.99
CA ASN A 156 -1.93 -5.50 8.31
C ASN A 156 -2.60 -6.29 7.18
N TYR A 157 -2.46 -5.85 5.91
CA TYR A 157 -3.05 -6.60 4.79
C TYR A 157 -2.40 -7.96 4.60
N VAL A 158 -1.11 -8.12 4.82
CA VAL A 158 -0.43 -9.41 4.80
C VAL A 158 -0.99 -10.35 5.87
N ALA A 159 -1.16 -9.86 7.10
CA ALA A 159 -1.77 -10.63 8.18
C ALA A 159 -3.22 -11.03 7.87
N GLN A 160 -4.00 -10.13 7.26
CA GLN A 160 -5.36 -10.44 6.80
C GLN A 160 -5.37 -11.52 5.71
N VAL A 161 -4.43 -11.48 4.78
CA VAL A 161 -4.27 -12.52 3.75
C VAL A 161 -4.01 -13.87 4.39
N ASP A 162 -3.07 -13.96 5.33
CA ASP A 162 -2.70 -15.19 5.99
C ASP A 162 -3.85 -15.79 6.83
N ASP A 163 -4.55 -14.94 7.58
CA ASP A 163 -5.72 -15.35 8.38
C ASP A 163 -6.87 -15.83 7.46
N THR A 164 -7.14 -15.09 6.41
CA THR A 164 -8.20 -15.46 5.46
C THR A 164 -7.88 -16.73 4.70
N LEU A 165 -6.61 -16.94 4.31
CA LEU A 165 -6.17 -18.19 3.68
C LEU A 165 -6.39 -19.40 4.58
N LYS A 166 -6.05 -19.31 5.86
CA LYS A 166 -6.31 -20.38 6.84
C LYS A 166 -7.79 -20.71 6.95
N LYS A 167 -8.64 -19.68 6.97
CA LYS A 167 -10.11 -19.86 7.00
C LYS A 167 -10.62 -20.52 5.72
N VAL A 168 -10.15 -20.09 4.54
CA VAL A 168 -10.51 -20.71 3.26
C VAL A 168 -10.08 -22.17 3.23
N GLU A 169 -8.84 -22.48 3.62
CA GLU A 169 -8.30 -23.83 3.64
C GLU A 169 -9.16 -24.79 4.45
N THR A 170 -9.73 -24.33 5.58
CA THR A 170 -10.61 -25.14 6.43
C THR A 170 -11.80 -25.72 5.65
N TYR A 171 -12.32 -24.98 4.67
CA TYR A 171 -13.46 -25.41 3.87
C TYR A 171 -13.08 -26.13 2.59
N VAL A 172 -12.02 -25.67 1.89
CA VAL A 172 -11.70 -26.12 0.53
C VAL A 172 -10.64 -27.21 0.47
N SER A 173 -10.05 -27.59 1.59
CA SER A 173 -9.00 -28.64 1.65
C SER A 173 -9.43 -30.00 1.11
N ILE A 174 -10.74 -30.27 1.03
CA ILE A 174 -11.31 -31.47 0.41
C ILE A 174 -11.20 -31.44 -1.12
N ILE A 175 -10.96 -30.28 -1.75
CA ILE A 175 -10.75 -30.15 -3.18
C ILE A 175 -9.27 -30.43 -3.46
N PRO A 176 -8.88 -31.51 -4.15
CA PRO A 176 -7.48 -31.95 -4.24
C PRO A 176 -6.53 -30.89 -4.83
N ASN A 177 -7.02 -30.06 -5.74
CA ASN A 177 -6.24 -29.03 -6.46
C ASN A 177 -6.66 -27.61 -6.08
N TRP A 178 -7.18 -27.39 -4.88
CA TRP A 178 -7.69 -26.07 -4.48
C TRP A 178 -6.61 -24.96 -4.50
N LYS A 179 -5.34 -25.29 -4.22
CA LYS A 179 -4.24 -24.34 -4.26
C LYS A 179 -3.98 -23.84 -5.67
N ASP A 180 -3.98 -24.74 -6.66
CA ASP A 180 -3.80 -24.39 -8.06
C ASP A 180 -4.96 -23.52 -8.56
N LEU A 181 -6.20 -23.89 -8.18
CA LEU A 181 -7.39 -23.09 -8.50
C LEU A 181 -7.35 -21.70 -7.85
N LEU A 182 -6.82 -21.59 -6.65
CA LEU A 182 -6.63 -20.32 -5.95
C LEU A 182 -5.59 -19.45 -6.65
N GLU A 183 -4.45 -20.00 -7.05
CA GLU A 183 -3.38 -19.29 -7.78
C GLU A 183 -3.84 -18.81 -9.15
N GLN A 184 -4.65 -19.61 -9.84
CA GLN A 184 -5.25 -19.28 -11.12
C GLN A 184 -6.42 -18.27 -11.00
N GLY A 185 -6.87 -17.95 -9.78
CA GLY A 185 -8.03 -17.08 -9.54
C GLY A 185 -9.39 -17.73 -9.89
N THR A 186 -9.45 -19.04 -10.05
CA THR A 186 -10.65 -19.77 -10.51
C THR A 186 -11.40 -20.50 -9.38
N LEU A 187 -10.80 -20.59 -8.17
CA LEU A 187 -11.40 -21.33 -7.04
C LEU A 187 -12.79 -20.81 -6.67
N LYS A 188 -12.99 -19.51 -6.65
CA LYS A 188 -14.28 -18.87 -6.35
C LYS A 188 -15.36 -19.30 -7.34
N HIS A 189 -15.05 -19.26 -8.63
CA HIS A 189 -15.95 -19.72 -9.67
C HIS A 189 -16.27 -21.21 -9.54
N TYR A 190 -15.25 -22.02 -9.28
CA TYR A 190 -15.41 -23.47 -9.07
C TYR A 190 -16.39 -23.78 -7.93
N VAL A 191 -16.20 -23.16 -6.76
CA VAL A 191 -17.07 -23.37 -5.59
C VAL A 191 -18.51 -22.93 -5.88
N GLN A 192 -18.70 -21.77 -6.49
CA GLN A 192 -20.03 -21.28 -6.87
C GLN A 192 -20.72 -22.18 -7.90
N GLN A 193 -19.99 -22.64 -8.90
CA GLN A 193 -20.52 -23.51 -9.93
C GLN A 193 -20.91 -24.87 -9.34
N PHE A 194 -20.08 -25.43 -8.46
CA PHE A 194 -20.38 -26.67 -7.77
C PHE A 194 -21.65 -26.55 -6.90
N GLY A 195 -21.78 -25.45 -6.14
CA GLY A 195 -22.99 -25.19 -5.36
C GLY A 195 -24.26 -25.10 -6.21
N ARG A 196 -24.21 -24.44 -7.35
CA ARG A 196 -25.34 -24.38 -8.31
C ARG A 196 -25.68 -25.76 -8.86
N GLN A 197 -24.69 -26.55 -9.27
CA GLN A 197 -24.90 -27.90 -9.78
C GLN A 197 -25.51 -28.84 -8.73
N TRP A 198 -25.05 -28.73 -7.49
CA TRP A 198 -25.59 -29.51 -6.38
C TRP A 198 -27.07 -29.21 -6.15
N ASN A 199 -27.40 -27.91 -6.04
CA ASN A 199 -28.78 -27.50 -5.80
C ASN A 199 -29.72 -27.86 -6.95
N ALA A 200 -29.26 -27.71 -8.20
CA ALA A 200 -30.04 -28.12 -9.38
C ALA A 200 -30.34 -29.63 -9.38
N ARG A 201 -29.35 -30.46 -9.03
CA ARG A 201 -29.54 -31.91 -8.95
C ARG A 201 -30.40 -32.34 -7.76
N LEU A 202 -30.34 -31.64 -6.66
CA LEU A 202 -31.21 -31.87 -5.50
C LEU A 202 -32.67 -31.56 -5.85
N GLN A 203 -32.90 -30.46 -6.59
CA GLN A 203 -34.25 -30.13 -7.10
C GLN A 203 -34.75 -31.22 -8.08
N GLU A 204 -33.91 -31.63 -9.05
CA GLU A 204 -34.25 -32.69 -10.00
C GLU A 204 -34.58 -34.01 -9.27
N GLN A 205 -33.84 -34.38 -8.20
CA GLN A 205 -34.13 -35.55 -7.37
C GLN A 205 -35.51 -35.44 -6.70
N THR A 206 -35.87 -34.28 -6.22
CA THR A 206 -37.17 -34.03 -5.59
C THR A 206 -38.30 -34.19 -6.58
N GLU A 207 -38.17 -33.57 -7.78
CA GLU A 207 -39.16 -33.68 -8.85
C GLU A 207 -39.36 -35.09 -9.34
N ILE A 208 -38.27 -35.88 -9.48
CA ILE A 208 -38.34 -37.29 -9.86
C ILE A 208 -39.06 -38.13 -8.80
N LYS A 209 -38.78 -37.90 -7.52
CA LYS A 209 -39.47 -38.62 -6.41
C LYS A 209 -40.95 -38.33 -6.42
N GLU A 210 -41.36 -37.08 -6.56
CA GLU A 210 -42.76 -36.67 -6.64
C GLU A 210 -43.47 -37.28 -7.87
N ALA A 211 -42.80 -37.27 -9.03
CA ALA A 211 -43.35 -37.90 -10.24
C ALA A 211 -43.52 -39.42 -10.13
N LEU A 212 -42.57 -40.11 -9.48
CA LEU A 212 -42.67 -41.54 -9.23
C LEU A 212 -43.80 -41.86 -8.27
N THR A 213 -43.97 -41.09 -7.20
CA THR A 213 -45.06 -41.27 -6.23
C THR A 213 -46.42 -41.07 -6.86
N SER A 214 -46.56 -40.00 -7.67
CA SER A 214 -47.81 -39.70 -8.40
C SER A 214 -48.18 -40.81 -9.38
N LYS A 215 -47.19 -41.33 -10.13
CA LYS A 215 -47.42 -42.41 -11.11
C LYS A 215 -47.70 -43.77 -10.48
N SER A 216 -47.13 -44.05 -9.30
CA SER A 216 -47.46 -45.28 -8.58
C SER A 216 -48.91 -45.25 -8.03
N ALA A 217 -49.33 -44.09 -7.47
CA ALA A 217 -50.71 -43.90 -7.01
C ALA A 217 -51.78 -43.93 -8.12
N GLN A 218 -51.44 -43.77 -9.38
CA GLN A 218 -52.33 -43.91 -10.53
C GLN A 218 -52.45 -45.33 -11.05
N ARG A 219 -51.64 -46.24 -10.55
CA ARG A 219 -51.63 -47.66 -10.96
C ARG A 219 -52.40 -48.57 -10.00
N ASP A 220 -52.58 -48.12 -8.78
CA ASP A 220 -53.44 -48.79 -7.77
C ASP A 220 -54.90 -48.30 -7.92
#